data_6a3ac904144db2d447a6d3478e6ee03b
#
_entry.id   6a3ac904144db2d447a6d3478e6ee03b
#
_cell.length_a   1.000
_cell.length_b   1.000
_cell.length_c   1.000
_cell.angle_alpha   90.00
_cell.angle_beta   90.00
_cell.angle_gamma   90.00
#
_symmetry.space_group_name_H-M   'P 1'
#
loop_
_entity.id
_entity.type
_entity.pdbx_description
1 polymer ?
#
loop_
_entity_poly.entity_id
_entity_poly.type
_entity_poly.pdbx_seq_one_letter_code
_entity_poly.pdbx_strand_id
1 'polypeptide(L)'
;MKRFLLCLCLMALISLLAVTLLACAEQPTTTAETTQEAEVSTTAAPESTAKPLEELVNGLPVYVDGNLFIIEDGKTNYRVTFAQGANKKPDTGAVFSDALASLRKAFKNYGFQLVTILNDAIPLGEEETFVAPEFEILLGNTNREESKLDVESLGFNQAIIRVVGKKIVIAGKNDTLTAMAILKFIETYMPEDGKAVLVPADLNEVITLDLAESLATGMSYAEMADDVWDSFNEAYWQGQWVEGAGWWDAAEILETYIDVYEQTRSDEDKEKMLSFATGFVRNHNFNWTYNKYNDDIMWACIAFARMANLTGNKLYAKYAKQNFDAVWERGWDTKLGGGLYWTTDNNTKNSCVNCPAAIAACQIGIYYNDESYFEIAKKIMAWEVKWMFEEGTGKVYDSYNLSGEINYWASTYNQGTFIGACTLLYQHYKDEAYMTYAQKAASFAMSNLTQNGILHNGEGNPSSSNGDLIGFKGILTRWLYRYAKEAQSLEVLTFLQKNADKAYQNRNKDGVIWTNWVEETPDNATHNEDYRTFGMSTALALMFNCQQWW
;
A
#
# COMPACT_ATOMS: atom_id res chain seq x y z
N MET A 1 -4.58 -25.80 -26.82
CA MET A 1 -5.48 -26.95 -26.90
C MET A 1 -5.40 -27.93 -25.71
N LYS A 2 -4.27 -28.11 -25.01
CA LYS A 2 -4.16 -28.99 -23.82
C LYS A 2 -4.73 -28.38 -22.52
N ARG A 3 -4.81 -27.08 -22.38
CA ARG A 3 -5.40 -26.41 -21.19
C ARG A 3 -6.93 -26.35 -21.21
N PHE A 4 -7.54 -26.41 -22.38
CA PHE A 4 -9.00 -26.40 -22.53
C PHE A 4 -9.65 -27.75 -22.17
N LEU A 5 -8.89 -28.85 -22.28
CA LEU A 5 -9.39 -30.21 -21.93
C LEU A 5 -9.36 -30.48 -20.41
N LEU A 6 -8.49 -29.77 -19.65
CA LEU A 6 -8.36 -29.98 -18.20
C LEU A 6 -9.50 -29.30 -17.42
N CYS A 7 -10.00 -28.16 -17.91
CA CYS A 7 -11.14 -27.46 -17.28
C CYS A 7 -12.46 -28.18 -17.48
N LEU A 8 -12.65 -28.89 -18.61
CA LEU A 8 -13.87 -29.66 -18.85
C LEU A 8 -13.94 -30.94 -18.00
N CYS A 9 -12.82 -31.54 -17.64
CA CYS A 9 -12.78 -32.72 -16.75
C CYS A 9 -13.02 -32.37 -15.27
N LEU A 10 -12.63 -31.16 -14.82
CA LEU A 10 -12.89 -30.72 -13.44
C LEU A 10 -14.35 -30.33 -13.21
N MET A 11 -15.03 -29.76 -14.20
CA MET A 11 -16.45 -29.41 -14.08
C MET A 11 -17.38 -30.62 -14.15
N ALA A 12 -16.96 -31.71 -14.78
CA ALA A 12 -17.72 -32.97 -14.81
C ALA A 12 -17.61 -33.76 -13.48
N LEU A 13 -16.55 -33.58 -12.68
CA LEU A 13 -16.40 -34.23 -11.38
C LEU A 13 -17.18 -33.53 -10.26
N ILE A 14 -17.41 -32.22 -10.37
CA ILE A 14 -18.17 -31.44 -9.35
C ILE A 14 -19.68 -31.67 -9.47
N SER A 15 -20.18 -31.95 -10.69
CA SER A 15 -21.61 -32.25 -10.89
C SER A 15 -22.02 -33.67 -10.50
N LEU A 16 -21.07 -34.60 -10.29
CA LEU A 16 -21.37 -35.97 -9.85
C LEU A 16 -21.38 -36.17 -8.34
N LEU A 17 -20.86 -35.18 -7.55
CA LEU A 17 -20.85 -35.24 -6.09
C LEU A 17 -22.09 -34.58 -5.45
N ALA A 18 -22.90 -33.85 -6.21
CA ALA A 18 -24.10 -33.16 -5.71
C ALA A 18 -25.39 -33.99 -5.76
N VAL A 19 -25.36 -35.19 -6.31
CA VAL A 19 -26.56 -36.04 -6.50
C VAL A 19 -26.66 -37.21 -5.49
N THR A 20 -25.67 -37.43 -4.62
CA THR A 20 -25.63 -38.58 -3.70
C THR A 20 -25.90 -38.24 -2.22
N LEU A 21 -26.40 -37.08 -1.89
CA LEU A 21 -26.69 -36.68 -0.49
C LEU A 21 -28.14 -36.33 -0.20
N LEU A 22 -29.10 -36.81 -1.02
CA LEU A 22 -30.54 -36.61 -0.78
C LEU A 22 -31.27 -37.95 -0.85
N ALA A 23 -30.97 -38.88 0.04
CA ALA A 23 -31.84 -40.02 0.35
C ALA A 23 -31.44 -40.60 1.71
N CYS A 24 -32.20 -40.25 2.74
CA CYS A 24 -32.52 -41.03 3.91
C CYS A 24 -32.91 -40.11 5.10
N ALA A 25 -34.21 -39.95 5.33
CA ALA A 25 -34.77 -39.92 6.66
C ALA A 25 -36.27 -40.13 6.56
N GLU A 26 -36.68 -41.34 6.98
CA GLU A 26 -38.05 -41.80 7.14
C GLU A 26 -38.72 -41.18 8.37
N GLN A 27 -40.02 -41.00 8.23
CA GLN A 27 -40.95 -40.69 9.33
C GLN A 27 -41.23 -41.88 10.24
N PRO A 28 -41.80 -41.70 11.41
CA PRO A 28 -42.96 -42.47 11.77
C PRO A 28 -44.17 -41.62 12.31
N THR A 29 -45.26 -42.23 12.04
CA THR A 29 -46.67 -41.92 12.18
C THR A 29 -47.23 -41.95 13.62
N THR A 30 -48.43 -41.28 13.73
CA THR A 30 -49.64 -41.52 14.57
C THR A 30 -49.57 -41.04 16.03
N THR A 31 -50.61 -40.43 16.57
CA THR A 31 -52.05 -40.69 16.58
C THR A 31 -52.85 -39.46 17.01
N ALA A 32 -54.07 -39.40 16.54
CA ALA A 32 -55.11 -38.41 16.85
C ALA A 32 -55.67 -38.55 18.25
N GLU A 33 -56.09 -37.43 18.86
CA GLU A 33 -57.25 -37.38 19.72
C GLU A 33 -57.99 -36.05 19.53
N THR A 34 -59.31 -36.21 19.26
CA THR A 34 -60.32 -35.24 19.03
C THR A 34 -60.86 -34.72 20.39
N THR A 35 -60.99 -33.38 20.56
CA THR A 35 -62.01 -32.80 21.41
C THR A 35 -62.54 -31.54 20.73
N GLN A 36 -63.82 -31.56 20.46
CA GLN A 36 -64.68 -30.43 20.09
C GLN A 36 -64.90 -29.53 21.28
N GLU A 37 -64.76 -28.21 21.10
CA GLU A 37 -65.58 -27.26 21.83
C GLU A 37 -65.75 -25.95 21.05
N ALA A 38 -67.03 -25.67 20.80
CA ALA A 38 -67.78 -24.42 20.70
C ALA A 38 -67.19 -23.20 19.95
N GLU A 39 -67.83 -22.90 18.84
CA GLU A 39 -67.80 -21.60 18.14
C GLU A 39 -68.35 -20.50 19.08
N VAL A 40 -67.56 -19.46 19.31
CA VAL A 40 -68.02 -18.13 19.68
C VAL A 40 -67.69 -17.16 18.57
N SER A 41 -68.69 -16.82 17.77
CA SER A 41 -68.62 -15.76 16.76
C SER A 41 -68.48 -14.42 17.47
N THR A 42 -67.24 -13.82 17.36
CA THR A 42 -67.07 -12.40 17.60
C THR A 42 -66.77 -11.74 16.27
N THR A 43 -67.66 -10.96 15.76
CA THR A 43 -67.53 -10.05 14.65
C THR A 43 -66.41 -9.07 14.98
N ALA A 44 -65.23 -9.26 14.36
CA ALA A 44 -64.14 -8.30 14.37
C ALA A 44 -64.57 -7.07 13.55
N ALA A 45 -64.43 -5.90 14.17
CA ALA A 45 -64.54 -4.62 13.48
C ALA A 45 -63.41 -4.52 12.42
N PRO A 46 -63.63 -3.83 11.28
CA PRO A 46 -62.59 -3.70 10.26
C PRO A 46 -61.41 -2.93 10.87
N GLU A 47 -60.24 -3.56 10.86
CA GLU A 47 -58.99 -2.89 11.13
C GLU A 47 -58.83 -1.75 10.11
N SER A 48 -58.81 -0.55 10.65
CA SER A 48 -58.48 0.65 9.90
C SER A 48 -57.01 0.51 9.44
N THR A 49 -56.81 0.20 8.16
CA THR A 49 -55.49 0.32 7.49
C THR A 49 -55.18 1.81 7.26
N ALA A 50 -55.05 2.57 8.34
CA ALA A 50 -54.45 3.89 8.26
C ALA A 50 -52.96 3.66 8.00
N LYS A 51 -52.45 4.01 6.78
CA LYS A 51 -51.01 4.16 6.56
C LYS A 51 -50.43 5.00 7.69
N PRO A 52 -49.27 4.61 8.27
CA PRO A 52 -48.59 5.47 9.24
C PRO A 52 -48.44 6.86 8.63
N LEU A 53 -48.79 7.91 9.39
CA LEU A 53 -48.55 9.29 8.97
C LEU A 53 -47.04 9.41 8.59
N GLU A 54 -46.77 9.78 7.34
CA GLU A 54 -45.40 10.03 6.89
C GLU A 54 -44.81 11.11 7.79
N GLU A 55 -43.70 10.79 8.46
CA GLU A 55 -42.93 11.79 9.24
C GLU A 55 -42.32 12.79 8.27
N LEU A 56 -42.71 14.07 8.39
CA LEU A 56 -42.19 15.16 7.56
C LEU A 56 -41.30 16.06 8.40
N VAL A 57 -40.09 16.35 7.88
CA VAL A 57 -39.17 17.37 8.44
C VAL A 57 -38.88 18.38 7.35
N ASN A 58 -39.08 19.67 7.62
CA ASN A 58 -38.96 20.75 6.64
C ASN A 58 -39.80 20.52 5.36
N GLY A 59 -40.92 19.81 5.48
CA GLY A 59 -41.77 19.49 4.34
C GLY A 59 -41.27 18.36 3.44
N LEU A 60 -40.24 17.66 3.85
CA LEU A 60 -39.68 16.47 3.17
C LEU A 60 -40.02 15.22 3.99
N PRO A 61 -40.29 14.09 3.33
CA PRO A 61 -40.50 12.82 4.04
C PRO A 61 -39.16 12.38 4.67
N VAL A 62 -39.27 11.77 5.85
CA VAL A 62 -38.10 11.13 6.49
C VAL A 62 -37.91 9.74 5.91
N TYR A 63 -39.01 9.05 5.66
CA TYR A 63 -39.01 7.71 5.07
C TYR A 63 -39.92 7.64 3.87
N VAL A 64 -39.52 6.89 2.85
CA VAL A 64 -40.36 6.51 1.69
C VAL A 64 -40.26 4.99 1.52
N ASP A 65 -41.38 4.31 1.63
CA ASP A 65 -41.49 2.85 1.50
C ASP A 65 -40.41 2.07 2.29
N GLY A 66 -40.15 2.49 3.54
CA GLY A 66 -39.17 1.86 4.44
C GLY A 66 -37.73 2.29 4.24
N ASN A 67 -37.48 3.19 3.30
CA ASN A 67 -36.13 3.73 3.04
C ASN A 67 -35.98 5.15 3.58
N LEU A 68 -34.83 5.54 4.05
CA LEU A 68 -34.48 6.94 4.35
C LEU A 68 -34.48 7.76 3.07
N PHE A 69 -35.17 8.89 3.11
CA PHE A 69 -35.18 9.87 2.01
C PHE A 69 -33.97 10.81 2.15
N ILE A 70 -33.07 10.76 1.21
CA ILE A 70 -31.83 11.55 1.25
C ILE A 70 -31.94 12.83 0.43
N ILE A 71 -32.33 12.73 -0.83
CA ILE A 71 -32.46 13.89 -1.75
C ILE A 71 -33.38 13.59 -2.92
N GLU A 72 -34.15 14.59 -3.33
CA GLU A 72 -34.91 14.63 -4.59
C GLU A 72 -35.09 16.09 -5.04
N ASP A 73 -35.01 16.37 -6.33
CA ASP A 73 -35.26 17.68 -6.94
C ASP A 73 -34.54 18.84 -6.22
N GLY A 74 -33.28 18.62 -5.82
CA GLY A 74 -32.47 19.61 -5.13
C GLY A 74 -32.88 19.91 -3.69
N LYS A 75 -33.66 19.04 -3.05
CA LYS A 75 -34.11 19.19 -1.64
C LYS A 75 -33.60 18.06 -0.79
N THR A 76 -32.97 18.38 0.33
CA THR A 76 -32.44 17.43 1.31
C THR A 76 -32.45 18.03 2.71
N ASN A 77 -32.63 17.18 3.73
CA ASN A 77 -32.37 17.50 5.13
C ASN A 77 -30.94 17.14 5.54
N TYR A 78 -30.21 16.39 4.70
CA TYR A 78 -28.89 15.86 5.04
C TYR A 78 -27.77 16.87 4.84
N ARG A 79 -26.82 16.83 5.75
CA ARG A 79 -25.46 17.39 5.58
C ARG A 79 -24.44 16.26 5.65
N VAL A 80 -23.25 16.53 5.17
CA VAL A 80 -22.11 15.60 5.23
C VAL A 80 -21.15 16.08 6.31
N THR A 81 -20.79 15.17 7.22
CA THR A 81 -19.84 15.44 8.32
C THR A 81 -18.73 14.39 8.26
N PHE A 82 -17.47 14.83 8.21
CA PHE A 82 -16.30 13.95 8.14
C PHE A 82 -15.37 14.13 9.34
N ALA A 83 -14.57 13.10 9.63
CA ALA A 83 -13.62 13.14 10.75
C ALA A 83 -12.60 14.27 10.60
N GLN A 84 -12.36 15.05 11.66
CA GLN A 84 -11.47 16.20 11.64
C GLN A 84 -10.06 15.79 11.22
N GLY A 85 -9.51 16.50 10.23
CA GLY A 85 -8.16 16.29 9.73
C GLY A 85 -8.03 15.23 8.62
N ALA A 86 -9.03 14.39 8.36
CA ALA A 86 -8.97 13.33 7.36
C ALA A 86 -8.54 13.83 5.96
N ASN A 87 -9.05 15.00 5.55
CA ASN A 87 -8.72 15.60 4.26
C ASN A 87 -7.39 16.39 4.23
N LYS A 88 -6.63 16.39 5.32
CA LYS A 88 -5.36 17.14 5.46
C LYS A 88 -4.16 16.25 5.75
N LYS A 89 -4.37 14.97 5.93
CA LYS A 89 -3.27 14.03 6.14
C LYS A 89 -2.38 14.00 4.89
N PRO A 90 -1.05 14.01 5.04
CA PRO A 90 -0.12 14.03 3.91
C PRO A 90 -0.28 12.83 2.97
N ASP A 91 -0.56 11.67 3.53
CA ASP A 91 -0.66 10.37 2.87
C ASP A 91 -2.03 10.08 2.25
N THR A 92 -3.12 10.30 2.99
CA THR A 92 -4.48 9.91 2.60
C THR A 92 -5.39 11.09 2.26
N GLY A 93 -5.00 12.31 2.65
CA GLY A 93 -5.86 13.50 2.55
C GLY A 93 -6.28 13.88 1.13
N ALA A 94 -5.45 13.62 0.13
CA ALA A 94 -5.79 13.88 -1.27
C ALA A 94 -6.89 12.92 -1.76
N VAL A 95 -6.72 11.61 -1.53
CA VAL A 95 -7.71 10.58 -1.91
C VAL A 95 -9.05 10.84 -1.21
N PHE A 96 -9.00 11.18 0.07
CA PHE A 96 -10.20 11.52 0.82
C PHE A 96 -10.88 12.80 0.27
N SER A 97 -10.11 13.82 -0.10
CA SER A 97 -10.63 15.06 -0.70
C SER A 97 -11.28 14.80 -2.06
N ASP A 98 -10.73 13.92 -2.87
CA ASP A 98 -11.28 13.53 -4.17
C ASP A 98 -12.61 12.78 -4.00
N ALA A 99 -12.71 11.90 -3.02
CA ALA A 99 -13.97 11.23 -2.67
C ALA A 99 -15.04 12.24 -2.19
N LEU A 100 -14.66 13.25 -1.39
CA LEU A 100 -15.58 14.33 -1.02
C LEU A 100 -16.02 15.16 -2.23
N ALA A 101 -15.12 15.43 -3.18
CA ALA A 101 -15.46 16.13 -4.42
C ALA A 101 -16.43 15.31 -5.29
N SER A 102 -16.23 14.00 -5.38
CA SER A 102 -17.13 13.07 -6.06
C SER A 102 -18.50 13.02 -5.42
N LEU A 103 -18.57 12.97 -4.10
CA LEU A 103 -19.84 13.02 -3.36
C LEU A 103 -20.58 14.36 -3.60
N ARG A 104 -19.85 15.47 -3.61
CA ARG A 104 -20.42 16.79 -3.93
C ARG A 104 -20.95 16.83 -5.37
N LYS A 105 -20.22 16.24 -6.32
CA LYS A 105 -20.68 16.12 -7.71
C LYS A 105 -21.96 15.27 -7.79
N ALA A 106 -22.03 14.16 -7.08
CA ALA A 106 -23.20 13.30 -7.02
C ALA A 106 -24.44 14.09 -6.52
N PHE A 107 -24.33 14.84 -5.42
CA PHE A 107 -25.43 15.70 -4.97
C PHE A 107 -25.87 16.74 -6.00
N LYS A 108 -24.95 17.29 -6.80
CA LYS A 108 -25.28 18.22 -7.88
C LYS A 108 -26.10 17.59 -8.99
N ASN A 109 -25.86 16.32 -9.30
CA ASN A 109 -26.64 15.57 -10.30
C ASN A 109 -28.12 15.47 -9.90
N TYR A 110 -28.41 15.50 -8.59
CA TYR A 110 -29.79 15.53 -8.04
C TYR A 110 -30.32 16.96 -7.81
N GLY A 111 -29.70 17.98 -8.43
CA GLY A 111 -30.17 19.37 -8.39
C GLY A 111 -29.73 20.17 -7.16
N PHE A 112 -28.97 19.60 -6.22
CA PHE A 112 -28.54 20.29 -5.00
C PHE A 112 -27.18 20.94 -5.18
N GLN A 113 -27.16 22.28 -5.36
CA GLN A 113 -25.97 23.03 -5.77
C GLN A 113 -24.88 23.15 -4.70
N LEU A 114 -25.23 23.17 -3.43
CA LEU A 114 -24.32 23.46 -2.33
C LEU A 114 -24.58 22.56 -1.11
N VAL A 115 -24.22 21.28 -1.22
CA VAL A 115 -24.27 20.41 -0.04
C VAL A 115 -23.30 20.92 1.03
N THR A 116 -23.80 20.99 2.27
CA THR A 116 -22.96 21.35 3.41
C THR A 116 -22.04 20.18 3.74
N ILE A 117 -20.74 20.32 3.54
CA ILE A 117 -19.71 19.35 3.89
C ILE A 117 -18.76 20.00 4.89
N LEU A 118 -18.77 19.54 6.13
CA LEU A 118 -17.99 20.08 7.24
C LEU A 118 -17.23 18.96 7.96
N ASN A 119 -16.13 19.32 8.62
CA ASN A 119 -15.54 18.42 9.58
C ASN A 119 -16.39 18.37 10.87
N ASP A 120 -16.11 17.39 11.73
CA ASP A 120 -16.85 17.14 12.96
C ASP A 120 -16.44 18.00 14.15
N ALA A 121 -15.56 19.01 13.94
CA ALA A 121 -15.11 19.88 15.01
C ALA A 121 -16.28 20.61 15.69
N ILE A 122 -16.30 20.57 17.02
CA ILE A 122 -17.21 21.35 17.84
C ILE A 122 -16.60 22.75 18.02
N PRO A 123 -17.37 23.84 17.83
CA PRO A 123 -16.86 25.18 18.09
C PRO A 123 -16.37 25.35 19.52
N LEU A 124 -15.29 26.08 19.69
CA LEU A 124 -14.66 26.28 20.98
C LEU A 124 -15.64 26.95 21.97
N GLY A 125 -15.82 26.35 23.14
CA GLY A 125 -16.73 26.84 24.17
C GLY A 125 -18.18 26.41 24.01
N GLU A 126 -18.49 25.56 23.00
CA GLU A 126 -19.82 25.00 22.80
C GLU A 126 -19.89 23.50 23.15
N GLU A 127 -18.85 22.93 23.75
CA GLU A 127 -18.69 21.48 23.99
C GLU A 127 -19.84 20.92 24.84
N GLU A 128 -20.35 21.68 25.83
CA GLU A 128 -21.44 21.25 26.72
C GLU A 128 -22.83 21.48 26.12
N THR A 129 -22.94 22.35 25.11
CA THR A 129 -24.24 22.76 24.52
C THR A 129 -24.45 22.23 23.11
N PHE A 130 -23.43 21.60 22.53
CA PHE A 130 -23.49 21.11 21.17
C PHE A 130 -24.51 19.99 20.99
N VAL A 131 -25.45 20.22 20.08
CA VAL A 131 -26.42 19.20 19.65
C VAL A 131 -26.10 18.82 18.22
N ALA A 132 -25.73 17.55 18.00
CA ALA A 132 -25.48 17.05 16.66
C ALA A 132 -26.77 17.08 15.82
N PRO A 133 -26.72 17.47 14.54
CA PRO A 133 -27.86 17.39 13.65
C PRO A 133 -28.43 15.99 13.54
N GLU A 134 -29.72 15.92 13.31
CA GLU A 134 -30.44 14.66 13.21
C GLU A 134 -30.15 13.92 11.89
N PHE A 135 -29.94 14.68 10.79
CA PHE A 135 -29.71 14.13 9.44
C PHE A 135 -28.27 14.39 9.01
N GLU A 136 -27.43 13.39 9.15
CA GLU A 136 -26.02 13.46 8.75
C GLU A 136 -25.60 12.23 7.95
N ILE A 137 -24.76 12.45 6.93
CA ILE A 137 -23.91 11.41 6.35
C ILE A 137 -22.56 11.56 7.02
N LEU A 138 -22.18 10.60 7.85
CA LEU A 138 -20.97 10.58 8.67
C LEU A 138 -19.88 9.80 7.93
N LEU A 139 -18.74 10.45 7.68
CA LEU A 139 -17.63 9.87 6.92
C LEU A 139 -16.42 9.64 7.82
N GLY A 140 -16.07 8.38 8.00
CA GLY A 140 -14.98 7.94 8.86
C GLY A 140 -15.35 7.95 10.35
N ASN A 141 -14.34 7.87 11.21
CA ASN A 141 -14.49 7.86 12.66
C ASN A 141 -14.69 9.29 13.20
N THR A 142 -15.88 9.84 13.06
CA THR A 142 -16.24 11.17 13.54
C THR A 142 -16.44 11.18 15.06
N ASN A 143 -16.58 12.35 15.66
CA ASN A 143 -16.91 12.49 17.09
C ASN A 143 -18.41 12.25 17.42
N ARG A 144 -19.19 11.75 16.46
CA ARG A 144 -20.59 11.34 16.67
C ARG A 144 -20.65 9.92 17.21
N GLU A 145 -21.56 9.66 18.18
CA GLU A 145 -21.73 8.32 18.77
C GLU A 145 -22.06 7.27 17.71
N GLU A 146 -22.85 7.63 16.70
CA GLU A 146 -23.28 6.73 15.63
C GLU A 146 -22.12 6.25 14.75
N SER A 147 -21.04 7.03 14.65
CA SER A 147 -19.83 6.68 13.91
C SER A 147 -18.76 6.01 14.76
N LYS A 148 -18.92 5.95 16.08
CA LYS A 148 -18.07 5.16 16.96
C LYS A 148 -18.35 3.68 16.76
N LEU A 149 -17.92 3.20 15.62
CA LEU A 149 -18.04 1.82 15.24
C LEU A 149 -16.89 1.03 15.83
N ASP A 150 -17.13 -0.24 16.02
CA ASP A 150 -16.08 -1.21 16.20
C ASP A 150 -15.34 -1.42 14.86
N VAL A 151 -14.64 -0.36 14.41
CA VAL A 151 -13.84 -0.39 13.18
C VAL A 151 -12.71 -1.40 13.31
N GLU A 152 -12.29 -1.72 14.54
CA GLU A 152 -11.30 -2.75 14.84
C GLU A 152 -11.80 -4.16 14.49
N SER A 153 -13.13 -4.38 14.52
CA SER A 153 -13.74 -5.66 14.14
C SER A 153 -13.76 -5.87 12.62
N LEU A 154 -13.58 -4.82 11.82
CA LEU A 154 -13.55 -4.93 10.37
C LEU A 154 -12.31 -5.72 9.92
N GLY A 155 -12.49 -6.53 8.91
CA GLY A 155 -11.38 -7.17 8.20
C GLY A 155 -10.44 -6.13 7.57
N PHE A 156 -9.33 -6.59 7.11
CA PHE A 156 -8.18 -5.81 6.68
C PHE A 156 -8.53 -4.80 5.55
N ASN A 157 -9.30 -5.22 4.56
CA ASN A 157 -9.76 -4.42 3.42
C ASN A 157 -11.27 -4.15 3.46
N GLN A 158 -11.85 -4.06 4.65
CA GLN A 158 -13.29 -3.87 4.81
C GLN A 158 -13.64 -2.44 5.22
N ALA A 159 -14.82 -2.03 4.79
CA ALA A 159 -15.50 -0.82 5.24
C ALA A 159 -16.95 -1.13 5.55
N ILE A 160 -17.60 -0.26 6.29
CA ILE A 160 -19.02 -0.39 6.63
C ILE A 160 -19.82 0.76 6.05
N ILE A 161 -21.00 0.45 5.52
CA ILE A 161 -22.04 1.42 5.18
C ILE A 161 -23.29 1.01 5.96
N ARG A 162 -23.75 1.86 6.88
CA ARG A 162 -24.91 1.54 7.71
C ARG A 162 -25.76 2.75 8.05
N VAL A 163 -27.02 2.47 8.36
CA VAL A 163 -27.95 3.45 8.91
C VAL A 163 -28.03 3.26 10.43
N VAL A 164 -27.92 4.36 11.17
CA VAL A 164 -28.13 4.40 12.62
C VAL A 164 -29.13 5.51 12.93
N GLY A 165 -30.37 5.14 13.24
CA GLY A 165 -31.48 6.09 13.36
C GLY A 165 -31.75 6.79 12.02
N LYS A 166 -31.48 8.11 11.95
CA LYS A 166 -31.65 8.91 10.74
C LYS A 166 -30.29 9.34 10.14
N LYS A 167 -29.21 8.69 10.54
CA LYS A 167 -27.86 8.99 10.02
C LYS A 167 -27.32 7.84 9.19
N ILE A 168 -26.53 8.18 8.18
CA ILE A 168 -25.77 7.21 7.38
C ILE A 168 -24.34 7.27 7.82
N VAL A 169 -23.73 6.15 8.14
CA VAL A 169 -22.31 6.04 8.50
C VAL A 169 -21.58 5.28 7.40
N ILE A 170 -20.51 5.89 6.88
CA ILE A 170 -19.62 5.30 5.89
C ILE A 170 -18.21 5.37 6.47
N ALA A 171 -17.63 4.24 6.85
CA ALA A 171 -16.33 4.21 7.51
C ALA A 171 -15.53 2.95 7.15
N GLY A 172 -14.26 3.15 6.84
CA GLY A 172 -13.25 2.10 6.70
C GLY A 172 -12.23 2.16 7.84
N LYS A 173 -11.33 1.18 7.87
CA LYS A 173 -10.27 1.08 8.88
C LYS A 173 -9.29 2.26 8.83
N ASN A 174 -9.15 2.89 7.66
CA ASN A 174 -8.38 4.13 7.46
C ASN A 174 -9.13 5.09 6.51
N ASP A 175 -8.56 6.28 6.30
CA ASP A 175 -9.21 7.31 5.47
C ASP A 175 -9.28 6.91 3.99
N THR A 176 -8.35 6.11 3.48
CA THR A 176 -8.40 5.59 2.10
C THR A 176 -9.54 4.61 1.92
N LEU A 177 -9.70 3.65 2.83
CA LEU A 177 -10.84 2.72 2.79
C LEU A 177 -12.17 3.45 2.98
N THR A 178 -12.20 4.49 3.81
CA THR A 178 -13.38 5.36 3.93
C THR A 178 -13.68 6.06 2.60
N ALA A 179 -12.66 6.60 1.93
CA ALA A 179 -12.80 7.24 0.60
C ALA A 179 -13.35 6.26 -0.45
N MET A 180 -12.83 5.05 -0.50
CA MET A 180 -13.32 3.99 -1.39
C MET A 180 -14.77 3.61 -1.06
N ALA A 181 -15.13 3.52 0.22
CA ALA A 181 -16.52 3.25 0.64
C ALA A 181 -17.47 4.39 0.26
N ILE A 182 -17.02 5.66 0.27
CA ILE A 182 -17.80 6.79 -0.23
C ILE A 182 -18.08 6.63 -1.73
N LEU A 183 -17.08 6.26 -2.52
CA LEU A 183 -17.25 6.02 -3.95
C LEU A 183 -18.23 4.86 -4.22
N LYS A 184 -18.12 3.78 -3.43
CA LYS A 184 -19.05 2.65 -3.51
C LYS A 184 -20.49 3.04 -3.13
N PHE A 185 -20.66 3.88 -2.11
CA PHE A 185 -21.97 4.44 -1.75
C PHE A 185 -22.58 5.26 -2.89
N ILE A 186 -21.76 6.09 -3.56
CA ILE A 186 -22.20 6.89 -4.72
C ILE A 186 -22.66 5.96 -5.85
N GLU A 187 -21.84 4.98 -6.21
CA GLU A 187 -22.16 4.00 -7.26
C GLU A 187 -23.46 3.27 -6.98
N THR A 188 -23.67 2.84 -5.73
CA THR A 188 -24.80 2.00 -5.36
C THR A 188 -26.10 2.79 -5.19
N TYR A 189 -26.03 3.96 -4.52
CA TYR A 189 -27.23 4.68 -4.07
C TYR A 189 -27.47 6.01 -4.81
N MET A 190 -26.50 6.52 -5.57
CA MET A 190 -26.58 7.81 -6.27
C MET A 190 -26.29 7.70 -7.77
N PRO A 191 -26.95 6.81 -8.53
CA PRO A 191 -26.72 6.69 -9.97
C PRO A 191 -27.05 8.01 -10.71
N GLU A 192 -26.33 8.30 -11.80
CA GLU A 192 -26.40 9.59 -12.50
C GLU A 192 -27.78 9.90 -13.11
N ASP A 193 -28.56 8.88 -13.45
CA ASP A 193 -29.91 8.99 -14.02
C ASP A 193 -31.02 8.88 -12.96
N GLY A 194 -30.67 8.81 -11.69
CA GLY A 194 -31.60 8.74 -10.58
C GLY A 194 -32.40 10.03 -10.36
N LYS A 195 -33.64 9.91 -9.90
CA LYS A 195 -34.51 11.05 -9.55
C LYS A 195 -34.44 11.39 -8.08
N ALA A 196 -34.37 10.37 -7.23
CA ALA A 196 -34.25 10.49 -5.78
C ALA A 196 -33.20 9.52 -5.26
N VAL A 197 -32.58 9.86 -4.13
CA VAL A 197 -31.71 8.97 -3.38
C VAL A 197 -32.47 8.44 -2.17
N LEU A 198 -32.67 7.13 -2.15
CA LEU A 198 -33.32 6.39 -1.08
C LEU A 198 -32.33 5.35 -0.55
N VAL A 199 -32.18 5.25 0.77
CA VAL A 199 -31.27 4.30 1.42
C VAL A 199 -32.06 3.43 2.38
N PRO A 200 -31.96 2.08 2.34
CA PRO A 200 -32.69 1.20 3.24
C PRO A 200 -32.48 1.60 4.71
N ALA A 201 -33.58 1.77 5.47
CA ALA A 201 -33.49 2.23 6.85
C ALA A 201 -32.83 1.20 7.79
N ASP A 202 -32.79 -0.06 7.38
CA ASP A 202 -32.13 -1.18 8.06
C ASP A 202 -30.75 -1.52 7.46
N LEU A 203 -30.20 -0.67 6.59
CA LEU A 203 -28.89 -0.89 5.97
C LEU A 203 -27.82 -1.08 7.04
N ASN A 204 -27.13 -2.21 6.98
CA ASN A 204 -25.97 -2.52 7.80
C ASN A 204 -25.07 -3.49 7.02
N GLU A 205 -24.27 -2.94 6.12
CA GLU A 205 -23.48 -3.71 5.17
C GLU A 205 -22.00 -3.54 5.47
N VAL A 206 -21.29 -4.65 5.61
CA VAL A 206 -19.82 -4.69 5.57
C VAL A 206 -19.41 -5.02 4.13
N ILE A 207 -18.79 -4.07 3.49
CA ILE A 207 -18.28 -4.23 2.13
C ILE A 207 -16.80 -4.61 2.15
N THR A 208 -16.41 -5.54 1.29
CA THR A 208 -15.00 -5.85 1.02
C THR A 208 -14.56 -5.04 -0.18
N LEU A 209 -13.47 -4.29 -0.01
CA LEU A 209 -12.92 -3.43 -1.04
C LEU A 209 -11.83 -4.17 -1.79
N ASP A 210 -11.87 -4.10 -3.10
CA ASP A 210 -10.81 -4.63 -3.95
C ASP A 210 -9.70 -3.60 -4.08
N LEU A 211 -8.51 -3.94 -3.56
CA LEU A 211 -7.32 -3.11 -3.64
C LEU A 211 -6.37 -3.58 -4.75
N ALA A 212 -6.77 -4.53 -5.57
CA ALA A 212 -6.03 -4.95 -6.76
C ALA A 212 -6.26 -4.00 -7.95
N GLU A 213 -7.37 -3.24 -7.92
CA GLU A 213 -7.79 -2.34 -9.00
C GLU A 213 -7.45 -0.88 -8.67
N SER A 214 -6.88 -0.17 -9.64
CA SER A 214 -6.66 1.27 -9.56
C SER A 214 -7.92 2.02 -9.97
N LEU A 215 -8.51 2.77 -9.05
CA LEU A 215 -9.65 3.66 -9.35
C LEU A 215 -9.25 4.83 -10.27
N ALA A 216 -7.97 5.18 -10.33
CA ALA A 216 -7.46 6.29 -11.12
C ALA A 216 -7.24 5.92 -12.59
N THR A 217 -6.97 4.66 -12.89
CA THR A 217 -6.65 4.16 -14.25
C THR A 217 -7.70 3.20 -14.78
N GLY A 218 -8.48 2.55 -13.92
CA GLY A 218 -9.41 1.48 -14.27
C GLY A 218 -8.72 0.17 -14.68
N MET A 219 -7.43 0.02 -14.33
CA MET A 219 -6.63 -1.19 -14.56
C MET A 219 -6.25 -1.81 -13.21
N SER A 220 -6.00 -3.10 -13.20
CA SER A 220 -5.37 -3.71 -12.02
C SER A 220 -3.90 -3.25 -11.89
N TYR A 221 -3.39 -3.24 -10.65
CA TYR A 221 -1.97 -2.93 -10.42
C TYR A 221 -1.04 -3.95 -11.07
N ALA A 222 -1.50 -5.19 -11.27
CA ALA A 222 -0.76 -6.21 -12.00
C ALA A 222 -0.65 -5.88 -13.49
N GLU A 223 -1.76 -5.47 -14.16
CA GLU A 223 -1.73 -5.03 -15.56
C GLU A 223 -0.86 -3.79 -15.75
N MET A 224 -0.91 -2.82 -14.82
CA MET A 224 -0.03 -1.64 -14.85
C MET A 224 1.44 -2.04 -14.72
N ALA A 225 1.76 -3.03 -13.88
CA ALA A 225 3.11 -3.52 -13.69
C ALA A 225 3.63 -4.23 -14.95
N ASP A 226 2.81 -5.07 -15.59
CA ASP A 226 3.14 -5.75 -16.85
C ASP A 226 3.39 -4.74 -17.98
N ASP A 227 2.54 -3.72 -18.13
CA ASP A 227 2.70 -2.66 -19.14
C ASP A 227 4.02 -1.87 -18.95
N VAL A 228 4.36 -1.53 -17.71
CA VAL A 228 5.63 -0.83 -17.40
C VAL A 228 6.84 -1.77 -17.56
N TRP A 229 6.69 -3.07 -17.28
CA TRP A 229 7.72 -4.07 -17.51
C TRP A 229 8.04 -4.25 -18.99
N ASP A 230 7.01 -4.32 -19.81
CA ASP A 230 7.17 -4.41 -21.27
C ASP A 230 7.85 -3.16 -21.82
N SER A 231 7.37 -1.97 -21.43
CA SER A 231 7.96 -0.69 -21.84
C SER A 231 9.42 -0.54 -21.39
N PHE A 232 9.76 -0.99 -20.17
CA PHE A 232 11.14 -0.97 -19.68
C PHE A 232 12.05 -1.87 -20.51
N ASN A 233 11.59 -3.10 -20.81
CA ASN A 233 12.39 -4.05 -21.61
C ASN A 233 12.54 -3.59 -23.06
N GLU A 234 11.48 -3.04 -23.67
CA GLU A 234 11.52 -2.49 -25.02
C GLU A 234 12.54 -1.33 -25.11
N ALA A 235 12.53 -0.45 -24.12
CA ALA A 235 13.41 0.72 -24.12
C ALA A 235 14.89 0.38 -23.83
N TYR A 236 15.17 -0.57 -22.91
CA TYR A 236 16.51 -0.68 -22.33
C TYR A 236 17.15 -2.07 -22.35
N TRP A 237 16.38 -3.15 -22.56
CA TRP A 237 16.91 -4.50 -22.49
C TRP A 237 17.78 -4.89 -23.69
N GLN A 238 18.99 -5.34 -23.44
CA GLN A 238 19.98 -5.74 -24.46
C GLN A 238 20.42 -7.21 -24.33
N GLY A 239 19.48 -8.09 -23.94
CA GLY A 239 19.70 -9.54 -23.85
C GLY A 239 20.33 -10.03 -22.55
N GLN A 240 21.41 -9.46 -22.07
CA GLN A 240 22.03 -9.77 -20.76
C GLN A 240 22.39 -8.53 -19.97
N TRP A 241 22.00 -7.38 -20.45
CA TRP A 241 22.28 -6.09 -19.83
C TRP A 241 21.16 -5.11 -20.14
N VAL A 242 21.14 -4.01 -19.45
CA VAL A 242 20.26 -2.88 -19.74
C VAL A 242 21.10 -1.66 -20.10
N GLU A 243 20.64 -0.88 -21.07
CA GLU A 243 21.33 0.31 -21.52
C GLU A 243 21.52 1.31 -20.38
N GLY A 244 22.70 1.90 -20.28
CA GLY A 244 23.02 2.93 -19.29
C GLY A 244 23.25 2.44 -17.87
N ALA A 245 23.12 1.15 -17.57
CA ALA A 245 23.44 0.61 -16.24
C ALA A 245 24.96 0.64 -16.00
N GLY A 246 25.34 1.18 -14.82
CA GLY A 246 26.73 1.29 -14.36
C GLY A 246 27.13 0.15 -13.43
N TRP A 247 27.48 0.46 -12.20
CA TRP A 247 27.90 -0.52 -11.19
C TRP A 247 26.86 -0.75 -10.12
N TRP A 248 26.66 0.20 -9.19
CA TRP A 248 25.70 0.04 -8.09
C TRP A 248 24.25 0.14 -8.55
N ASP A 249 23.98 0.99 -9.53
CA ASP A 249 22.68 1.10 -10.19
C ASP A 249 22.29 -0.19 -10.91
N ALA A 250 23.27 -0.90 -11.53
CA ALA A 250 23.03 -2.23 -12.08
C ALA A 250 22.65 -3.26 -11.00
N ALA A 251 23.25 -3.18 -9.80
CA ALA A 251 22.87 -4.04 -8.69
C ALA A 251 21.42 -3.78 -8.23
N GLU A 252 21.00 -2.51 -8.16
CA GLU A 252 19.63 -2.11 -7.82
C GLU A 252 18.61 -2.46 -8.93
N ILE A 253 18.99 -2.31 -10.20
CA ILE A 253 18.16 -2.76 -11.31
C ILE A 253 18.00 -4.29 -11.24
N LEU A 254 19.07 -5.04 -10.90
CA LEU A 254 18.94 -6.49 -10.66
C LEU A 254 17.96 -6.80 -9.52
N GLU A 255 17.97 -6.01 -8.45
CA GLU A 255 16.95 -6.15 -7.39
C GLU A 255 15.53 -5.91 -7.90
N THR A 256 15.35 -5.01 -8.87
CA THR A 256 14.05 -4.81 -9.52
C THR A 256 13.62 -6.02 -10.34
N TYR A 257 14.54 -6.65 -11.09
CA TYR A 257 14.27 -7.93 -11.79
C TYR A 257 13.93 -9.06 -10.81
N ILE A 258 14.53 -9.04 -9.60
CA ILE A 258 14.16 -9.97 -8.54
C ILE A 258 12.74 -9.69 -8.04
N ASP A 259 12.37 -8.42 -7.85
CA ASP A 259 11.00 -8.02 -7.45
C ASP A 259 9.97 -8.50 -8.49
N VAL A 260 10.26 -8.33 -9.80
CA VAL A 260 9.41 -8.85 -10.89
C VAL A 260 9.22 -10.37 -10.74
N TYR A 261 10.32 -11.13 -10.68
CA TYR A 261 10.22 -12.59 -10.58
C TYR A 261 9.57 -13.06 -9.26
N GLU A 262 9.75 -12.34 -8.16
CA GLU A 262 9.07 -12.65 -6.88
C GLU A 262 7.54 -12.56 -7.00
N GLN A 263 7.03 -11.64 -7.81
CA GLN A 263 5.59 -11.46 -8.02
C GLN A 263 5.03 -12.39 -9.12
N THR A 264 5.68 -12.44 -10.27
CA THR A 264 5.15 -13.16 -11.44
C THR A 264 5.35 -14.67 -11.39
N ARG A 265 6.47 -15.11 -10.81
CA ARG A 265 6.92 -16.51 -10.82
C ARG A 265 6.97 -17.13 -12.22
N SER A 266 7.03 -16.31 -13.26
CA SER A 266 7.12 -16.78 -14.64
C SER A 266 8.52 -17.28 -14.98
N ASP A 267 8.61 -18.29 -15.85
CA ASP A 267 9.90 -18.81 -16.31
C ASP A 267 10.64 -17.77 -17.16
N GLU A 268 9.93 -16.92 -17.90
CA GLU A 268 10.50 -15.86 -18.73
C GLU A 268 11.20 -14.80 -17.87
N ASP A 269 10.54 -14.32 -16.83
CA ASP A 269 11.13 -13.31 -15.93
C ASP A 269 12.29 -13.87 -15.14
N LYS A 270 12.19 -15.16 -14.77
CA LYS A 270 13.33 -15.89 -14.19
C LYS A 270 14.53 -15.90 -15.12
N GLU A 271 14.32 -16.21 -16.40
CA GLU A 271 15.41 -16.22 -17.38
C GLU A 271 16.02 -14.83 -17.58
N LYS A 272 15.20 -13.76 -17.63
CA LYS A 272 15.69 -12.38 -17.71
C LYS A 272 16.53 -12.02 -16.49
N MET A 273 16.03 -12.30 -15.27
CA MET A 273 16.77 -12.08 -14.02
C MET A 273 18.12 -12.82 -14.00
N LEU A 274 18.15 -14.09 -14.38
CA LEU A 274 19.38 -14.89 -14.43
C LEU A 274 20.34 -14.40 -15.52
N SER A 275 19.81 -13.96 -16.66
CA SER A 275 20.60 -13.39 -17.76
C SER A 275 21.24 -12.08 -17.33
N PHE A 276 20.50 -11.21 -16.63
CA PHE A 276 21.05 -9.95 -16.13
C PHE A 276 22.12 -10.17 -15.06
N ALA A 277 21.90 -11.11 -14.12
CA ALA A 277 22.91 -11.49 -13.13
C ALA A 277 24.20 -12.04 -13.81
N THR A 278 24.06 -12.81 -14.89
CA THR A 278 25.19 -13.27 -15.71
C THR A 278 25.92 -12.11 -16.36
N GLY A 279 25.19 -11.13 -16.89
CA GLY A 279 25.74 -9.89 -17.43
C GLY A 279 26.49 -9.09 -16.36
N PHE A 280 25.94 -8.97 -15.15
CA PHE A 280 26.59 -8.31 -14.03
C PHE A 280 27.95 -8.96 -13.70
N VAL A 281 27.97 -10.28 -13.53
CA VAL A 281 29.22 -11.03 -13.25
C VAL A 281 30.22 -10.93 -14.39
N ARG A 282 29.77 -10.92 -15.65
CA ARG A 282 30.63 -10.73 -16.82
C ARG A 282 31.28 -9.34 -16.81
N ASN A 283 30.58 -8.30 -16.45
CA ASN A 283 31.06 -6.92 -16.48
C ASN A 283 31.90 -6.57 -15.25
N HIS A 284 31.59 -7.13 -14.09
CA HIS A 284 32.14 -6.73 -12.79
C HIS A 284 32.85 -7.86 -12.03
N ASN A 285 32.99 -9.07 -12.62
CA ASN A 285 33.50 -10.27 -11.97
C ASN A 285 32.63 -10.71 -10.78
N PHE A 286 33.13 -11.65 -10.00
CA PHE A 286 32.50 -12.20 -8.79
C PHE A 286 33.23 -11.77 -7.49
N ASN A 287 34.38 -11.09 -7.61
CA ASN A 287 35.11 -10.49 -6.50
C ASN A 287 35.10 -8.98 -6.69
N TRP A 288 34.37 -8.28 -5.85
CA TRP A 288 34.11 -6.85 -5.98
C TRP A 288 35.00 -6.00 -5.06
N THR A 289 35.96 -6.60 -4.36
CA THR A 289 36.84 -5.93 -3.39
C THR A 289 37.74 -4.85 -4.01
N TYR A 290 37.86 -4.80 -5.34
CA TYR A 290 38.54 -3.73 -6.07
C TYR A 290 37.77 -2.40 -6.01
N ASN A 291 36.45 -2.44 -5.80
CA ASN A 291 35.65 -1.24 -5.62
C ASN A 291 35.95 -0.62 -4.25
N LYS A 292 36.30 0.66 -4.24
CA LYS A 292 36.59 1.38 -3.00
C LYS A 292 35.35 1.74 -2.20
N TYR A 293 34.19 1.80 -2.85
CA TYR A 293 32.91 2.11 -2.23
C TYR A 293 32.32 0.85 -1.61
N ASN A 294 32.18 0.86 -0.28
CA ASN A 294 31.67 -0.28 0.46
C ASN A 294 30.16 -0.48 0.25
N ASP A 295 29.41 0.60 0.07
CA ASP A 295 27.98 0.57 -0.21
C ASP A 295 27.68 -0.07 -1.57
N ASP A 296 28.43 0.28 -2.64
CA ASP A 296 28.31 -0.37 -3.94
C ASP A 296 28.33 -1.89 -3.81
N ILE A 297 29.31 -2.40 -3.07
CA ILE A 297 29.46 -3.83 -2.85
C ILE A 297 28.26 -4.40 -2.08
N MET A 298 27.71 -3.65 -1.09
CA MET A 298 26.56 -4.12 -0.31
C MET A 298 25.29 -4.20 -1.15
N TRP A 299 25.06 -3.28 -2.09
CA TRP A 299 23.94 -3.37 -3.03
C TRP A 299 24.00 -4.69 -3.83
N ALA A 300 25.15 -5.01 -4.39
CA ALA A 300 25.34 -6.29 -5.08
C ALA A 300 25.19 -7.50 -4.13
N CYS A 301 25.68 -7.40 -2.89
CA CYS A 301 25.50 -8.48 -1.89
C CYS A 301 24.04 -8.74 -1.59
N ILE A 302 23.19 -7.70 -1.49
CA ILE A 302 21.73 -7.86 -1.29
C ILE A 302 21.13 -8.60 -2.49
N ALA A 303 21.36 -8.09 -3.72
CA ALA A 303 20.81 -8.68 -4.93
C ALA A 303 21.16 -10.17 -5.05
N PHE A 304 22.44 -10.52 -4.91
CA PHE A 304 22.88 -11.91 -5.06
C PHE A 304 22.45 -12.81 -3.89
N ALA A 305 22.35 -12.30 -2.67
CA ALA A 305 21.81 -13.07 -1.54
C ALA A 305 20.31 -13.32 -1.69
N ARG A 306 19.54 -12.32 -2.14
CA ARG A 306 18.11 -12.48 -2.47
C ARG A 306 17.91 -13.51 -3.58
N MET A 307 18.69 -13.44 -4.66
CA MET A 307 18.66 -14.44 -5.74
C MET A 307 18.98 -15.84 -5.22
N ALA A 308 19.97 -15.98 -4.33
CA ALA A 308 20.31 -17.26 -3.74
C ALA A 308 19.14 -17.84 -2.93
N ASN A 309 18.49 -17.03 -2.10
CA ASN A 309 17.32 -17.43 -1.33
C ASN A 309 16.16 -17.86 -2.25
N LEU A 310 15.97 -17.15 -3.35
CA LEU A 310 14.87 -17.35 -4.28
C LEU A 310 15.06 -18.57 -5.19
N THR A 311 16.30 -18.86 -5.59
CA THR A 311 16.64 -19.89 -6.57
C THR A 311 17.33 -21.12 -6.00
N GLY A 312 17.82 -21.06 -4.77
CA GLY A 312 18.67 -22.10 -4.16
C GLY A 312 20.09 -22.16 -4.74
N ASN A 313 20.51 -21.18 -5.55
CA ASN A 313 21.80 -21.19 -6.25
C ASN A 313 22.96 -20.87 -5.31
N LYS A 314 23.76 -21.89 -5.01
CA LYS A 314 24.93 -21.83 -4.11
C LYS A 314 26.01 -20.85 -4.60
N LEU A 315 26.10 -20.59 -5.90
CA LEU A 315 27.10 -19.71 -6.47
C LEU A 315 26.79 -18.24 -6.13
N TYR A 316 25.54 -17.86 -6.24
CA TYR A 316 25.07 -16.51 -5.85
C TYR A 316 25.27 -16.26 -4.34
N ALA A 317 24.92 -17.24 -3.52
CA ALA A 317 25.18 -17.18 -2.09
C ALA A 317 26.67 -16.99 -1.76
N LYS A 318 27.53 -17.72 -2.48
CA LYS A 318 28.99 -17.59 -2.33
C LYS A 318 29.47 -16.19 -2.71
N TYR A 319 28.99 -15.63 -3.82
CA TYR A 319 29.39 -14.27 -4.25
C TYR A 319 28.96 -13.22 -3.22
N ALA A 320 27.73 -13.26 -2.76
CA ALA A 320 27.25 -12.37 -1.71
C ALA A 320 28.09 -12.47 -0.43
N LYS A 321 28.29 -13.70 0.08
CA LYS A 321 29.01 -13.93 1.32
C LYS A 321 30.46 -13.46 1.28
N GLN A 322 31.21 -13.85 0.24
CA GLN A 322 32.65 -13.53 0.16
C GLN A 322 32.92 -12.03 0.08
N ASN A 323 32.06 -11.28 -0.62
CA ASN A 323 32.22 -9.83 -0.77
C ASN A 323 31.73 -9.09 0.47
N PHE A 324 30.64 -9.58 1.10
CA PHE A 324 30.20 -9.09 2.40
C PHE A 324 31.27 -9.23 3.47
N ASP A 325 31.84 -10.43 3.62
CA ASP A 325 32.88 -10.73 4.63
C ASP A 325 34.10 -9.81 4.45
N ALA A 326 34.51 -9.58 3.21
CA ALA A 326 35.63 -8.70 2.91
C ALA A 326 35.35 -7.23 3.27
N VAL A 327 34.13 -6.75 3.02
CA VAL A 327 33.75 -5.37 3.42
C VAL A 327 33.58 -5.27 4.92
N TRP A 328 33.00 -6.28 5.57
CA TRP A 328 32.91 -6.34 7.02
C TRP A 328 34.29 -6.25 7.70
N GLU A 329 35.25 -7.02 7.21
CA GLU A 329 36.63 -7.04 7.75
C GLU A 329 37.33 -5.69 7.56
N ARG A 330 37.19 -5.05 6.36
CA ARG A 330 37.91 -3.81 6.05
C ARG A 330 37.22 -2.54 6.53
N GLY A 331 35.89 -2.57 6.66
CA GLY A 331 35.08 -1.38 6.86
C GLY A 331 34.59 -1.16 8.28
N TRP A 332 34.50 -2.20 9.11
CA TRP A 332 34.03 -2.07 10.48
C TRP A 332 35.17 -1.75 11.45
N ASP A 333 34.98 -0.74 12.30
CA ASP A 333 35.84 -0.50 13.45
C ASP A 333 35.04 0.05 14.65
N THR A 334 35.75 0.37 15.77
CA THR A 334 35.11 0.89 17.00
C THR A 334 35.09 2.41 17.09
N LYS A 335 35.65 3.14 16.11
CA LYS A 335 35.57 4.61 16.07
C LYS A 335 34.12 5.02 15.90
N LEU A 336 33.75 6.14 16.50
CA LEU A 336 32.37 6.62 16.55
C LEU A 336 31.37 5.59 17.14
N GLY A 337 31.90 4.63 17.95
CA GLY A 337 31.08 3.59 18.61
C GLY A 337 30.69 2.42 17.72
N GLY A 338 31.24 2.28 16.52
CA GLY A 338 30.93 1.23 15.55
C GLY A 338 30.65 1.80 14.15
N GLY A 339 29.93 1.03 13.34
CA GLY A 339 29.51 1.40 11.97
C GLY A 339 30.58 1.09 10.90
N LEU A 340 30.09 0.85 9.68
CA LEU A 340 30.92 0.63 8.48
C LEU A 340 31.28 1.95 7.84
N TYR A 341 32.53 2.05 7.37
CA TYR A 341 32.94 3.17 6.53
C TYR A 341 32.35 3.09 5.13
N TRP A 342 32.00 4.25 4.59
CA TRP A 342 31.49 4.37 3.21
C TRP A 342 32.51 3.91 2.18
N THR A 343 33.77 4.34 2.33
CA THR A 343 34.85 4.00 1.41
C THR A 343 36.08 3.48 2.14
N THR A 344 37.02 2.90 1.38
CA THR A 344 38.34 2.47 1.90
C THR A 344 39.21 3.61 2.39
N ASP A 345 38.82 4.87 2.15
CA ASP A 345 39.52 6.05 2.73
C ASP A 345 39.21 6.24 4.21
N ASN A 346 38.19 5.55 4.74
CA ASN A 346 37.81 5.50 6.15
C ASN A 346 37.55 6.89 6.76
N ASN A 347 36.87 7.78 6.05
CA ASN A 347 36.61 9.15 6.49
C ASN A 347 35.23 9.35 7.11
N THR A 348 34.22 8.66 6.58
CA THR A 348 32.81 8.79 7.00
C THR A 348 32.16 7.42 7.11
N LYS A 349 31.19 7.32 8.03
CA LYS A 349 30.28 6.17 8.19
C LYS A 349 28.88 6.61 7.79
N ASN A 350 28.32 5.98 6.78
CA ASN A 350 27.10 6.43 6.13
C ASN A 350 25.99 5.40 6.29
N SER A 351 24.73 5.86 6.37
CA SER A 351 23.57 4.96 6.41
C SER A 351 23.47 4.13 5.12
N CYS A 352 23.90 4.69 3.96
CA CYS A 352 23.91 3.99 2.67
C CYS A 352 24.81 2.75 2.59
N VAL A 353 25.73 2.57 3.51
CA VAL A 353 26.52 1.33 3.62
C VAL A 353 26.04 0.45 4.78
N ASN A 354 25.68 1.06 5.91
CA ASN A 354 25.33 0.32 7.11
C ASN A 354 23.98 -0.38 6.99
N CYS A 355 22.92 0.31 6.58
CA CYS A 355 21.60 -0.31 6.41
C CYS A 355 21.59 -1.40 5.30
N PRO A 356 22.15 -1.19 4.11
CA PRO A 356 22.34 -2.26 3.14
C PRO A 356 23.16 -3.44 3.64
N ALA A 357 24.24 -3.18 4.41
CA ALA A 357 25.03 -4.26 5.01
C ALA A 357 24.20 -5.09 6.00
N ALA A 358 23.35 -4.46 6.81
CA ALA A 358 22.44 -5.19 7.71
C ALA A 358 21.44 -6.06 6.92
N ILE A 359 20.89 -5.55 5.82
CA ILE A 359 20.01 -6.33 4.93
C ILE A 359 20.77 -7.51 4.32
N ALA A 360 21.96 -7.25 3.74
CA ALA A 360 22.79 -8.29 3.14
C ALA A 360 23.15 -9.39 4.14
N ALA A 361 23.54 -9.00 5.37
CA ALA A 361 23.80 -9.95 6.44
C ALA A 361 22.58 -10.82 6.75
N CYS A 362 21.38 -10.23 6.94
CA CYS A 362 20.15 -10.99 7.15
C CYS A 362 19.89 -11.98 6.01
N GLN A 363 20.00 -11.55 4.74
CA GLN A 363 19.78 -12.40 3.58
C GLN A 363 20.80 -13.55 3.50
N ILE A 364 22.06 -13.30 3.84
CA ILE A 364 23.10 -14.35 3.92
C ILE A 364 22.81 -15.30 5.09
N GLY A 365 22.43 -14.76 6.25
CA GLY A 365 22.03 -15.55 7.42
C GLY A 365 20.86 -16.48 7.13
N ILE A 366 19.86 -16.02 6.39
CA ILE A 366 18.72 -16.83 5.94
C ILE A 366 19.21 -17.99 5.06
N TYR A 367 20.03 -17.70 4.04
CA TYR A 367 20.48 -18.74 3.09
C TYR A 367 21.31 -19.83 3.75
N TYR A 368 22.28 -19.42 4.59
CA TYR A 368 23.18 -20.36 5.24
C TYR A 368 22.63 -20.93 6.55
N ASN A 369 21.49 -20.43 7.05
CA ASN A 369 20.97 -20.68 8.39
C ASN A 369 22.06 -20.41 9.47
N ASP A 370 22.70 -19.25 9.36
CA ASP A 370 23.86 -18.86 10.16
C ASP A 370 23.55 -17.64 11.03
N GLU A 371 23.37 -17.88 12.33
CA GLU A 371 23.04 -16.86 13.34
C GLU A 371 24.08 -15.74 13.41
N SER A 372 25.34 -16.01 13.10
CA SER A 372 26.39 -15.00 13.18
C SER A 372 26.14 -13.78 12.29
N TYR A 373 25.46 -13.95 11.16
CA TYR A 373 25.11 -12.85 10.27
C TYR A 373 23.95 -12.01 10.81
N PHE A 374 22.98 -12.61 11.48
CA PHE A 374 21.94 -11.85 12.17
C PHE A 374 22.51 -11.04 13.35
N GLU A 375 23.49 -11.58 14.08
CA GLU A 375 24.20 -10.82 15.11
C GLU A 375 25.05 -9.67 14.53
N ILE A 376 25.62 -9.83 13.33
CA ILE A 376 26.27 -8.73 12.60
C ILE A 376 25.24 -7.66 12.23
N ALA A 377 24.10 -8.03 11.63
CA ALA A 377 23.03 -7.10 11.28
C ALA A 377 22.51 -6.33 12.51
N LYS A 378 22.27 -7.03 13.61
CA LYS A 378 21.86 -6.44 14.90
C LYS A 378 22.88 -5.44 15.43
N LYS A 379 24.17 -5.76 15.32
CA LYS A 379 25.26 -4.87 15.74
C LYS A 379 25.33 -3.61 14.89
N ILE A 380 25.13 -3.73 13.56
CA ILE A 380 25.06 -2.60 12.65
C ILE A 380 23.86 -1.71 13.00
N MET A 381 22.67 -2.31 13.14
CA MET A 381 21.45 -1.54 13.42
C MET A 381 21.45 -0.93 14.82
N ALA A 382 22.12 -1.52 15.80
CA ALA A 382 22.33 -0.87 17.10
C ALA A 382 23.16 0.42 16.98
N TRP A 383 24.12 0.48 16.07
CA TRP A 383 24.87 1.70 15.75
C TRP A 383 23.99 2.72 15.01
N GLU A 384 23.24 2.28 13.98
CA GLU A 384 22.32 3.14 13.22
C GLU A 384 21.27 3.80 14.12
N VAL A 385 20.56 3.01 14.92
CA VAL A 385 19.54 3.52 15.85
C VAL A 385 20.13 4.54 16.83
N LYS A 386 21.35 4.31 17.29
CA LYS A 386 21.99 5.19 18.27
C LYS A 386 22.46 6.52 17.69
N TRP A 387 22.99 6.55 16.45
CA TRP A 387 23.71 7.69 15.92
C TRP A 387 23.08 8.32 14.68
N MET A 388 22.38 7.52 13.88
CA MET A 388 21.87 7.91 12.57
C MET A 388 20.35 7.99 12.51
N PHE A 389 19.64 7.62 13.57
CA PHE A 389 18.18 7.62 13.62
C PHE A 389 17.64 8.59 14.67
N GLU A 390 16.79 9.51 14.25
CA GLU A 390 16.08 10.42 15.14
C GLU A 390 14.75 9.79 15.56
N GLU A 391 14.72 9.18 16.72
CA GLU A 391 13.55 8.42 17.19
C GLU A 391 12.27 9.26 17.28
N GLY A 392 12.39 10.56 17.59
CA GLY A 392 11.25 11.46 17.73
C GLY A 392 10.51 11.75 16.43
N THR A 393 11.20 11.75 15.30
CA THR A 393 10.65 12.06 13.97
C THR A 393 10.62 10.87 13.03
N GLY A 394 11.46 9.85 13.26
CA GLY A 394 11.67 8.73 12.35
C GLY A 394 12.68 8.99 11.24
N LYS A 395 13.40 10.11 11.30
CA LYS A 395 14.38 10.52 10.29
C LYS A 395 15.67 9.68 10.38
N VAL A 396 16.12 9.16 9.25
CA VAL A 396 17.45 8.52 9.09
C VAL A 396 18.40 9.53 8.44
N TYR A 397 19.51 9.82 9.12
CA TYR A 397 20.52 10.74 8.68
C TYR A 397 21.45 10.13 7.61
N ASP A 398 22.16 10.98 6.87
CA ASP A 398 23.02 10.54 5.77
C ASP A 398 24.35 9.93 6.25
N SER A 399 25.14 10.70 7.03
CA SER A 399 26.51 10.31 7.37
C SER A 399 27.03 10.92 8.66
N TYR A 400 28.03 10.26 9.24
CA TYR A 400 28.77 10.66 10.43
C TYR A 400 30.28 10.63 10.14
N ASN A 401 30.92 11.79 10.13
CA ASN A 401 32.36 11.90 9.82
C ASN A 401 33.23 11.73 11.08
N LEU A 402 34.53 11.45 10.86
CA LEU A 402 35.47 11.25 11.97
C LEU A 402 35.77 12.51 12.80
N SER A 403 35.39 13.71 12.35
CA SER A 403 35.44 14.94 13.15
C SER A 403 34.30 15.06 14.14
N GLY A 404 33.31 14.15 14.10
CA GLY A 404 32.17 14.14 15.02
C GLY A 404 30.98 14.94 14.50
N GLU A 405 30.91 15.24 13.20
CA GLU A 405 29.81 15.96 12.56
C GLU A 405 28.86 14.98 11.85
N ILE A 406 27.57 15.16 12.05
CA ILE A 406 26.49 14.38 11.41
C ILE A 406 25.91 15.23 10.28
N ASN A 407 25.80 14.63 9.08
CA ASN A 407 24.98 15.15 8.00
C ASN A 407 23.54 14.68 8.21
N TYR A 408 22.68 15.61 8.57
CA TYR A 408 21.28 15.36 8.90
C TYR A 408 20.35 15.26 7.68
N TRP A 409 20.87 15.32 6.47
CA TRP A 409 20.07 15.17 5.25
C TRP A 409 19.40 13.78 5.20
N ALA A 410 18.14 13.72 4.77
CA ALA A 410 17.40 12.49 4.61
C ALA A 410 17.14 12.15 3.14
N SER A 411 17.28 10.88 2.81
CA SER A 411 17.04 10.34 1.48
C SER A 411 16.06 9.16 1.53
N THR A 412 15.36 8.92 0.42
CA THR A 412 14.42 7.81 0.33
C THR A 412 15.13 6.46 0.42
N TYR A 413 16.34 6.31 -0.14
CA TYR A 413 17.05 5.03 -0.07
C TYR A 413 17.56 4.69 1.34
N ASN A 414 18.02 5.66 2.11
CA ASN A 414 18.44 5.45 3.51
C ASN A 414 17.23 5.09 4.39
N GLN A 415 16.10 5.81 4.24
CA GLN A 415 14.86 5.46 4.94
C GLN A 415 14.43 4.04 4.56
N GLY A 416 14.44 3.69 3.26
CA GLY A 416 14.03 2.39 2.75
C GLY A 416 14.88 1.25 3.30
N THR A 417 16.21 1.36 3.24
CA THR A 417 17.11 0.31 3.73
C THR A 417 17.08 0.16 5.25
N PHE A 418 16.89 1.27 5.99
CA PHE A 418 16.67 1.21 7.43
C PHE A 418 15.39 0.42 7.77
N ILE A 419 14.27 0.72 7.07
CA ILE A 419 13.00 -0.02 7.21
C ILE A 419 13.21 -1.49 6.88
N GLY A 420 13.91 -1.79 5.79
CA GLY A 420 14.19 -3.17 5.35
C GLY A 420 15.01 -3.95 6.36
N ALA A 421 16.07 -3.37 6.90
CA ALA A 421 16.91 -3.99 7.92
C ALA A 421 16.12 -4.28 9.21
N CYS A 422 15.32 -3.31 9.67
CA CYS A 422 14.44 -3.48 10.82
C CYS A 422 13.40 -4.60 10.57
N THR A 423 12.76 -4.62 9.42
CA THR A 423 11.75 -5.66 9.07
C THR A 423 12.37 -7.06 9.10
N LEU A 424 13.55 -7.24 8.50
CA LEU A 424 14.24 -8.54 8.48
C LEU A 424 14.68 -8.99 9.88
N LEU A 425 15.18 -8.08 10.70
CA LEU A 425 15.54 -8.38 12.09
C LEU A 425 14.31 -8.72 12.94
N TYR A 426 13.20 -8.04 12.74
CA TYR A 426 11.93 -8.43 13.37
C TYR A 426 11.48 -9.82 12.93
N GLN A 427 11.56 -10.14 11.63
CA GLN A 427 11.20 -11.46 11.13
C GLN A 427 12.01 -12.57 11.81
N HIS A 428 13.25 -12.31 12.12
CA HIS A 428 14.13 -13.27 12.77
C HIS A 428 13.96 -13.32 14.30
N TYR A 429 14.08 -12.17 14.99
CA TYR A 429 14.10 -12.11 16.45
C TYR A 429 12.73 -11.93 17.10
N LYS A 430 11.71 -11.48 16.35
CA LYS A 430 10.38 -11.09 16.86
C LYS A 430 10.43 -10.01 17.95
N ASP A 431 11.44 -9.14 17.88
CA ASP A 431 11.57 -7.98 18.77
C ASP A 431 10.80 -6.79 18.18
N GLU A 432 9.71 -6.40 18.84
CA GLU A 432 8.79 -5.33 18.44
C GLU A 432 9.46 -3.94 18.32
N ALA A 433 10.62 -3.74 18.95
CA ALA A 433 11.36 -2.50 18.80
C ALA A 433 11.72 -2.21 17.34
N TYR A 434 12.07 -3.25 16.57
CA TYR A 434 12.40 -3.10 15.15
C TYR A 434 11.19 -2.66 14.32
N MET A 435 10.00 -3.21 14.57
CA MET A 435 8.78 -2.77 13.88
C MET A 435 8.42 -1.34 14.27
N THR A 436 8.63 -0.94 15.52
CA THR A 436 8.44 0.44 15.97
C THR A 436 9.37 1.41 15.23
N TYR A 437 10.65 1.05 15.06
CA TYR A 437 11.60 1.86 14.30
C TYR A 437 11.22 1.93 12.82
N ALA A 438 10.86 0.80 12.20
CA ALA A 438 10.42 0.74 10.82
C ALA A 438 9.17 1.60 10.59
N GLN A 439 8.18 1.55 11.49
CA GLN A 439 6.97 2.38 11.42
C GLN A 439 7.29 3.88 11.46
N LYS A 440 8.15 4.30 12.39
CA LYS A 440 8.56 5.71 12.49
C LYS A 440 9.27 6.18 11.22
N ALA A 441 10.20 5.37 10.70
CA ALA A 441 10.91 5.69 9.47
C ALA A 441 9.98 5.73 8.24
N ALA A 442 9.02 4.80 8.15
CA ALA A 442 7.99 4.80 7.10
C ALA A 442 7.11 6.06 7.18
N SER A 443 6.63 6.40 8.38
CA SER A 443 5.82 7.61 8.60
C SER A 443 6.58 8.88 8.23
N PHE A 444 7.89 8.97 8.56
CA PHE A 444 8.73 10.09 8.14
C PHE A 444 8.84 10.18 6.62
N ALA A 445 9.12 9.06 5.94
CA ALA A 445 9.24 9.04 4.48
C ALA A 445 7.94 9.48 3.79
N MET A 446 6.80 8.93 4.21
CA MET A 446 5.49 9.25 3.63
C MET A 446 5.08 10.70 3.87
N SER A 447 5.47 11.30 5.00
CA SER A 447 5.07 12.67 5.36
C SER A 447 6.06 13.74 4.89
N ASN A 448 7.38 13.47 4.95
CA ASN A 448 8.43 14.49 4.79
C ASN A 448 9.19 14.37 3.47
N LEU A 449 9.22 13.18 2.84
CA LEU A 449 9.90 12.99 1.56
C LEU A 449 8.90 12.92 0.38
N THR A 450 7.85 13.75 0.45
CA THR A 450 6.77 13.77 -0.54
C THR A 450 6.33 15.20 -0.89
N GLN A 451 5.77 15.33 -2.08
CA GLN A 451 4.98 16.50 -2.49
C GLN A 451 3.55 16.03 -2.79
N ASN A 452 2.59 16.50 -2.01
CA ASN A 452 1.18 16.06 -2.10
C ASN A 452 1.01 14.53 -1.98
N GLY A 453 1.88 13.88 -1.18
CA GLY A 453 1.91 12.44 -0.99
C GLY A 453 2.55 11.66 -2.15
N ILE A 454 3.25 12.33 -3.09
CA ILE A 454 4.06 11.68 -4.14
C ILE A 454 5.53 11.79 -3.77
N LEU A 455 6.24 10.68 -3.79
CA LEU A 455 7.60 10.53 -3.30
C LEU A 455 8.62 11.40 -4.05
N HIS A 456 9.50 12.00 -3.27
CA HIS A 456 10.75 12.63 -3.71
C HIS A 456 11.93 11.64 -3.65
N ASN A 457 13.06 12.02 -4.21
CA ASN A 457 14.31 11.26 -4.08
C ASN A 457 15.01 11.49 -2.74
N GLY A 458 14.86 12.69 -2.17
CA GLY A 458 15.43 13.08 -0.89
C GLY A 458 14.92 14.43 -0.44
N GLU A 459 15.27 14.80 0.77
CA GLU A 459 14.85 16.05 1.41
C GLU A 459 15.32 17.27 0.58
N GLY A 460 14.37 18.13 0.18
CA GLY A 460 14.63 19.30 -0.67
C GLY A 460 14.92 18.98 -2.15
N ASN A 461 14.75 17.73 -2.59
CA ASN A 461 15.03 17.31 -3.97
C ASN A 461 13.81 16.61 -4.61
N PRO A 462 12.76 17.36 -4.94
CA PRO A 462 11.51 16.77 -5.45
C PRO A 462 11.67 16.10 -6.82
N SER A 463 12.54 16.64 -7.68
CA SER A 463 12.67 16.20 -9.08
C SER A 463 14.13 16.21 -9.53
N SER A 464 15.06 15.77 -8.67
CA SER A 464 16.47 15.80 -9.03
C SER A 464 16.78 14.87 -10.19
N SER A 465 17.34 15.43 -11.24
CA SER A 465 18.00 14.73 -12.34
C SER A 465 19.46 14.39 -12.04
N ASN A 466 19.92 14.61 -10.81
CA ASN A 466 21.30 14.45 -10.44
C ASN A 466 21.66 12.97 -10.22
N GLY A 467 22.50 12.42 -11.07
CA GLY A 467 23.28 11.19 -10.90
C GLY A 467 22.55 10.05 -10.16
N ASP A 468 22.99 9.81 -8.95
CA ASP A 468 22.51 8.69 -8.12
C ASP A 468 21.08 8.88 -7.58
N LEU A 469 20.66 10.13 -7.34
CA LEU A 469 19.36 10.46 -6.77
C LEU A 469 18.17 9.89 -7.57
N ILE A 470 18.33 9.73 -8.87
CA ILE A 470 17.27 9.25 -9.75
C ILE A 470 16.77 7.84 -9.41
N GLY A 471 17.58 7.03 -8.73
CA GLY A 471 17.27 5.64 -8.37
C GLY A 471 16.73 5.44 -6.95
N PHE A 472 16.78 6.45 -6.08
CA PHE A 472 16.56 6.28 -4.64
C PHE A 472 15.16 5.80 -4.24
N LYS A 473 14.12 6.24 -4.95
CA LYS A 473 12.73 5.92 -4.60
C LYS A 473 12.39 4.44 -4.75
N GLY A 474 12.95 3.78 -5.77
CA GLY A 474 12.71 2.36 -5.99
C GLY A 474 13.15 1.49 -4.81
N ILE A 475 14.25 1.88 -4.16
CA ILE A 475 14.74 1.20 -2.96
C ILE A 475 13.75 1.38 -1.80
N LEU A 476 13.24 2.60 -1.59
CA LEU A 476 12.22 2.84 -0.57
C LEU A 476 10.96 2.02 -0.81
N THR A 477 10.43 2.02 -2.04
CA THR A 477 9.16 1.35 -2.35
C THR A 477 9.23 -0.16 -2.12
N ARG A 478 10.35 -0.80 -2.47
CA ARG A 478 10.63 -2.21 -2.19
C ARG A 478 10.53 -2.54 -0.71
N TRP A 479 11.19 -1.76 0.14
CA TRP A 479 11.26 -2.05 1.58
C TRP A 479 10.00 -1.59 2.33
N LEU A 480 9.33 -0.54 1.88
CA LEU A 480 8.01 -0.16 2.37
C LEU A 480 6.98 -1.27 2.13
N TYR A 481 6.98 -1.87 0.94
CA TYR A 481 6.06 -2.97 0.63
C TYR A 481 6.30 -4.19 1.52
N ARG A 482 7.56 -4.57 1.75
CA ARG A 482 7.91 -5.67 2.65
C ARG A 482 7.50 -5.39 4.10
N TYR A 483 7.73 -4.17 4.55
CA TYR A 483 7.24 -3.71 5.85
C TYR A 483 5.71 -3.74 5.90
N ALA A 484 5.02 -3.25 4.88
CA ALA A 484 3.56 -3.26 4.83
C ALA A 484 2.98 -4.67 4.96
N LYS A 485 3.59 -5.65 4.28
CA LYS A 485 3.18 -7.07 4.39
C LYS A 485 3.36 -7.62 5.81
N GLU A 486 4.49 -7.37 6.45
CA GLU A 486 4.79 -7.85 7.81
C GLU A 486 3.90 -7.15 8.85
N ALA A 487 3.77 -5.82 8.75
CA ALA A 487 2.96 -5.00 9.65
C ALA A 487 1.45 -5.07 9.36
N GLN A 488 1.04 -5.70 8.25
CA GLN A 488 -0.34 -5.66 7.75
C GLN A 488 -0.85 -4.22 7.62
N SER A 489 -0.02 -3.32 7.06
CA SER A 489 -0.30 -1.90 6.96
C SER A 489 -0.96 -1.53 5.64
N LEU A 490 -2.27 -1.32 5.66
CA LEU A 490 -3.01 -0.78 4.52
C LEU A 490 -2.64 0.67 4.21
N GLU A 491 -2.27 1.44 5.21
CA GLU A 491 -1.86 2.82 5.03
C GLU A 491 -0.64 2.91 4.10
N VAL A 492 0.36 2.05 4.33
CA VAL A 492 1.56 1.99 3.48
C VAL A 492 1.23 1.41 2.10
N LEU A 493 0.41 0.36 2.00
CA LEU A 493 0.02 -0.19 0.70
C LEU A 493 -0.70 0.86 -0.15
N THR A 494 -1.72 1.52 0.40
CA THR A 494 -2.49 2.52 -0.35
C THR A 494 -1.67 3.77 -0.68
N PHE A 495 -0.66 4.11 0.15
CA PHE A 495 0.33 5.12 -0.19
C PHE A 495 1.18 4.71 -1.42
N LEU A 496 1.66 3.46 -1.46
CA LEU A 496 2.39 2.93 -2.62
C LEU A 496 1.50 2.94 -3.88
N GLN A 497 0.27 2.49 -3.76
CA GLN A 497 -0.71 2.47 -4.85
C GLN A 497 -1.00 3.87 -5.39
N LYS A 498 -1.19 4.87 -4.53
CA LYS A 498 -1.32 6.27 -4.94
C LYS A 498 -0.11 6.76 -5.74
N ASN A 499 1.09 6.39 -5.32
CA ASN A 499 2.31 6.72 -6.05
C ASN A 499 2.38 6.00 -7.40
N ALA A 500 1.95 4.72 -7.46
CA ALA A 500 1.88 3.95 -8.69
C ALA A 500 0.88 4.57 -9.69
N ASP A 501 -0.31 4.92 -9.25
CA ASP A 501 -1.32 5.61 -10.06
C ASP A 501 -0.75 6.88 -10.70
N LYS A 502 -0.09 7.71 -9.88
CA LYS A 502 0.46 8.97 -10.35
C LYS A 502 1.63 8.79 -11.32
N ALA A 503 2.56 7.88 -11.01
CA ALA A 503 3.67 7.55 -11.88
C ALA A 503 3.18 7.00 -13.23
N TYR A 504 2.22 6.09 -13.21
CA TYR A 504 1.62 5.50 -14.40
C TYR A 504 0.89 6.52 -15.28
N GLN A 505 0.09 7.41 -14.69
CA GLN A 505 -0.59 8.49 -15.41
C GLN A 505 0.37 9.47 -16.08
N ASN A 506 1.56 9.65 -15.50
CA ASN A 506 2.59 10.59 -15.98
C ASN A 506 3.65 9.95 -16.91
N ARG A 507 3.41 8.71 -17.40
CA ARG A 507 4.28 8.10 -18.42
C ARG A 507 4.14 8.84 -19.75
N ASN A 508 5.20 8.83 -20.55
CA ASN A 508 5.16 9.39 -21.89
C ASN A 508 4.46 8.45 -22.89
N LYS A 509 4.37 8.85 -24.16
CA LYS A 509 3.73 8.07 -25.22
C LYS A 509 4.40 6.71 -25.51
N ASP A 510 5.66 6.55 -25.12
CA ASP A 510 6.45 5.32 -25.29
C ASP A 510 6.43 4.45 -24.00
N GLY A 511 5.57 4.78 -23.02
CA GLY A 511 5.42 4.06 -21.76
C GLY A 511 6.53 4.33 -20.73
N VAL A 512 7.49 5.22 -21.03
CA VAL A 512 8.60 5.53 -20.14
C VAL A 512 8.14 6.44 -19.00
N ILE A 513 8.65 6.14 -17.80
CA ILE A 513 8.40 6.91 -16.57
C ILE A 513 9.75 7.39 -16.03
N TRP A 514 9.89 8.70 -15.89
CA TRP A 514 11.12 9.26 -15.34
C TRP A 514 11.13 9.30 -13.80
N THR A 515 12.21 9.84 -13.23
CA THR A 515 12.34 9.91 -11.76
C THR A 515 11.38 10.91 -11.10
N ASN A 516 10.84 11.91 -11.80
CA ASN A 516 9.84 12.83 -11.26
C ASN A 516 8.43 12.34 -11.52
N TRP A 517 7.82 11.66 -10.56
CA TRP A 517 6.47 11.11 -10.72
C TRP A 517 5.36 12.17 -10.62
N VAL A 518 5.68 13.41 -10.22
CA VAL A 518 4.68 14.50 -10.09
C VAL A 518 4.28 15.08 -11.43
N GLU A 519 5.20 15.07 -12.41
CA GLU A 519 5.05 15.69 -13.72
C GLU A 519 5.08 14.64 -14.84
N GLU A 520 4.50 14.98 -15.99
CA GLU A 520 4.49 14.14 -17.17
C GLU A 520 5.93 13.92 -17.69
N THR A 521 6.25 12.69 -18.02
CA THR A 521 7.56 12.32 -18.59
C THR A 521 7.69 12.89 -20.00
N PRO A 522 8.76 13.66 -20.32
CA PRO A 522 8.95 14.19 -21.65
C PRO A 522 9.07 13.10 -22.73
N ASP A 523 8.58 13.36 -23.93
CA ASP A 523 8.62 12.43 -25.06
C ASP A 523 10.04 12.00 -25.51
N ASN A 524 11.06 12.76 -25.15
CA ASN A 524 12.46 12.44 -25.47
C ASN A 524 13.24 11.86 -24.27
N ALA A 525 12.54 11.40 -23.25
CA ALA A 525 13.15 10.94 -21.99
C ALA A 525 14.02 9.69 -22.15
N THR A 526 13.72 8.80 -23.09
CA THR A 526 14.31 7.47 -23.20
C THR A 526 15.84 7.49 -23.30
N HIS A 527 16.42 8.51 -23.93
CA HIS A 527 17.89 8.59 -24.19
C HIS A 527 18.56 9.79 -23.51
N ASN A 528 17.87 10.50 -22.64
CA ASN A 528 18.45 11.60 -21.88
C ASN A 528 19.13 11.04 -20.62
N GLU A 529 20.33 11.56 -20.27
CA GLU A 529 21.05 11.14 -19.04
C GLU A 529 20.23 11.34 -17.77
N ASP A 530 19.38 12.37 -17.72
CA ASP A 530 18.48 12.66 -16.60
C ASP A 530 17.31 11.66 -16.48
N TYR A 531 17.04 10.87 -17.52
CA TYR A 531 15.91 9.94 -17.62
C TYR A 531 16.32 8.50 -17.91
N ARG A 532 17.58 8.18 -17.62
CA ARG A 532 18.18 6.88 -17.91
C ARG A 532 17.45 5.73 -17.20
N THR A 533 17.83 4.52 -17.57
CA THR A 533 17.34 3.23 -17.08
C THR A 533 17.11 3.18 -15.58
N PHE A 534 18.06 3.71 -14.78
CA PHE A 534 17.95 3.71 -13.32
C PHE A 534 16.76 4.54 -12.82
N GLY A 535 16.44 5.66 -13.46
CA GLY A 535 15.26 6.46 -13.14
C GLY A 535 13.96 5.70 -13.38
N MET A 536 13.82 5.02 -14.54
CA MET A 536 12.63 4.23 -14.85
C MET A 536 12.52 2.97 -14.00
N SER A 537 13.64 2.33 -13.62
CA SER A 537 13.62 1.15 -12.76
C SER A 537 12.97 1.42 -11.41
N THR A 538 12.94 2.68 -10.93
CA THR A 538 12.26 3.05 -9.69
C THR A 538 10.74 2.95 -9.81
N ALA A 539 10.19 3.35 -10.94
CA ALA A 539 8.76 3.20 -11.21
C ALA A 539 8.39 1.72 -11.39
N LEU A 540 9.25 0.97 -12.09
CA LEU A 540 9.08 -0.47 -12.22
C LEU A 540 9.10 -1.18 -10.86
N ALA A 541 10.07 -0.86 -9.99
CA ALA A 541 10.11 -1.39 -8.62
C ALA A 541 8.82 -1.05 -7.85
N LEU A 542 8.30 0.17 -7.98
CA LEU A 542 7.04 0.58 -7.37
C LEU A 542 5.86 -0.28 -7.87
N MET A 543 5.71 -0.48 -9.19
CA MET A 543 4.59 -1.23 -9.78
C MET A 543 4.52 -2.67 -9.27
N PHE A 544 5.67 -3.34 -9.10
CA PHE A 544 5.73 -4.69 -8.56
C PHE A 544 5.66 -4.72 -7.02
N ASN A 545 5.92 -3.61 -6.33
CA ASN A 545 5.87 -3.49 -4.88
C ASN A 545 4.68 -2.65 -4.36
N CYS A 546 3.55 -2.65 -5.09
CA CYS A 546 2.29 -2.04 -4.64
C CYS A 546 1.09 -2.98 -4.80
N GLN A 547 1.33 -4.24 -5.18
CA GLN A 547 0.28 -5.21 -5.45
C GLN A 547 -0.31 -5.78 -4.15
N GLN A 548 -1.56 -6.17 -4.21
CA GLN A 548 -2.25 -6.85 -3.13
C GLN A 548 -1.56 -8.19 -2.81
N TRP A 549 -1.41 -8.53 -1.51
CA TRP A 549 -0.66 -9.74 -1.08
C TRP A 549 -1.51 -10.79 -0.38
N TRP A 550 -2.81 -10.56 -0.18
CA TRP A 550 -3.74 -11.52 0.46
C TRP A 550 -4.68 -12.19 -0.52
#